data_8b3f9d0a138b13e63b85c8c126b6fe5f
#
_entry.id   8b3f9d0a138b13e63b85c8c126b6fe5f
#
_cell.length_a   1.000
_cell.length_b   1.000
_cell.length_c   1.000
_cell.angle_alpha   90.00
_cell.angle_beta   90.00
_cell.angle_gamma   90.00
#
_symmetry.space_group_name_H-M   'P 1'
#
loop_
_entity.id
_entity.type
_entity.pdbx_description
1 polymer ?
#
loop_
_entity_poly.entity_id
_entity_poly.type
_entity_poly.pdbx_seq_one_letter_code
_entity_poly.pdbx_strand_id
1 'polypeptide(L)'
;MTSSLVGSEMCIRDREYCKAILELGASLVPIPLPRQGAGHGQALTETGGQFASASALRTLWQNGGADAAAPYVPAEVLPLYREAFAAGQYTDLAAAQRCQLALLRSRCAGTAPFAQVRGISEGLEHRLEAAVRSSTTHAELLDSLTTVRYPRARMRRLAMDAALDYSADAFPALPPYLHLLGAQKDALPLLKAASLPVSHSLARLAEQNTPCRAVVDAQLRACDFGALCRKKPEPMGSALRQKIIFLTK
;
A
#
# COMPACT_ATOMS: atom_id res chain seq x y z
N MET A 1 35.70 -8.38 8.58
CA MET A 1 35.12 -7.57 7.47
C MET A 1 33.75 -6.98 7.87
N THR A 2 33.72 -6.10 8.86
CA THR A 2 32.46 -5.57 9.42
C THR A 2 32.42 -4.05 9.52
N SER A 3 33.36 -3.36 8.85
CA SER A 3 33.52 -1.91 8.98
C SER A 3 32.85 -1.06 7.87
N SER A 4 32.21 -1.66 6.89
CA SER A 4 31.61 -0.92 5.76
C SER A 4 30.11 -0.76 5.80
N LEU A 5 29.42 -1.26 6.83
CA LEU A 5 27.97 -1.17 6.95
C LEU A 5 27.46 -0.08 7.91
N VAL A 6 28.35 0.69 8.51
CA VAL A 6 28.01 1.72 9.52
C VAL A 6 27.67 3.07 8.90
N GLY A 7 27.63 3.21 7.59
CA GLY A 7 27.32 4.47 6.90
C GLY A 7 26.15 4.42 5.93
N SER A 8 25.57 3.25 5.65
CA SER A 8 24.35 3.16 4.85
C SER A 8 23.18 2.87 5.78
N GLU A 9 22.19 3.74 5.80
CA GLU A 9 20.90 3.45 6.41
C GLU A 9 20.31 2.20 5.74
N MET A 10 20.60 1.03 6.33
CA MET A 10 19.98 -0.21 5.89
C MET A 10 18.49 -0.06 6.09
N CYS A 11 17.73 -0.12 5.01
CA CYS A 11 16.29 -0.02 5.04
C CYS A 11 15.73 -1.04 6.04
N ILE A 12 14.80 -0.64 6.90
CA ILE A 12 14.12 -1.56 7.85
C ILE A 12 13.64 -2.81 7.12
N ARG A 13 13.19 -2.67 5.88
CA ARG A 13 12.75 -3.76 5.02
C ARG A 13 13.86 -4.76 4.71
N ASP A 14 15.05 -4.28 4.40
CA ASP A 14 16.20 -5.15 4.08
C ASP A 14 16.63 -5.96 5.29
N ARG A 15 16.58 -5.34 6.48
CA ARG A 15 16.84 -6.02 7.75
C ARG A 15 15.79 -7.10 8.02
N GLU A 16 14.51 -6.84 7.79
CA GLU A 16 13.44 -7.83 7.99
C GLU A 16 13.55 -8.99 6.99
N TYR A 17 13.98 -8.75 5.74
CA TYR A 17 14.28 -9.84 4.79
C TYR A 17 15.44 -10.73 5.26
N CYS A 18 16.55 -10.13 5.69
CA CYS A 18 17.69 -10.89 6.23
C CYS A 18 17.29 -11.70 7.47
N LYS A 19 16.51 -11.08 8.37
CA LYS A 19 15.97 -11.76 9.55
C LYS A 19 15.11 -12.96 9.16
N ALA A 20 14.17 -12.80 8.24
CA ALA A 20 13.31 -13.89 7.77
C ALA A 20 14.11 -15.03 7.11
N ILE A 21 15.15 -14.73 6.33
CA ILE A 21 16.04 -15.74 5.75
C ILE A 21 16.69 -16.60 6.86
N LEU A 22 17.17 -15.93 7.92
CA LEU A 22 17.82 -16.62 9.04
C LEU A 22 16.82 -17.45 9.87
N GLU A 23 15.67 -16.87 10.19
CA GLU A 23 14.62 -17.53 11.00
C GLU A 23 14.03 -18.77 10.31
N LEU A 24 13.90 -18.69 8.98
CA LEU A 24 13.36 -19.80 8.17
C LEU A 24 14.42 -20.83 7.75
N GLY A 25 15.70 -20.59 8.04
CA GLY A 25 16.79 -21.42 7.57
C GLY A 25 16.86 -21.52 6.03
N ALA A 26 16.39 -20.47 5.32
CA ALA A 26 16.30 -20.49 3.88
C ALA A 26 17.69 -20.36 3.23
N SER A 27 17.90 -21.09 2.13
CA SER A 27 19.17 -21.05 1.37
C SER A 27 19.29 -19.82 0.44
N LEU A 28 18.48 -18.78 0.66
CA LEU A 28 18.49 -17.55 -0.13
C LEU A 28 19.71 -16.69 0.22
N VAL A 29 20.41 -16.23 -0.80
CA VAL A 29 21.55 -15.30 -0.65
C VAL A 29 21.05 -13.89 -0.91
N PRO A 30 21.08 -12.97 0.10
CA PRO A 30 20.71 -11.58 -0.11
C PRO A 30 21.75 -10.86 -0.98
N ILE A 31 21.31 -10.22 -2.06
CA ILE A 31 22.16 -9.40 -2.93
C ILE A 31 21.82 -7.93 -2.67
N PRO A 32 22.68 -7.16 -1.97
CA PRO A 32 22.44 -5.75 -1.74
C PRO A 32 22.71 -4.95 -3.02
N LEU A 33 21.74 -4.10 -3.38
CA LEU A 33 21.91 -3.12 -4.45
C LEU A 33 22.10 -1.73 -3.82
N PRO A 34 23.22 -1.06 -4.04
CA PRO A 34 23.46 0.28 -3.52
C PRO A 34 22.48 1.26 -4.18
N ARG A 35 21.84 2.11 -3.36
CA ARG A 35 20.96 3.15 -3.88
C ARG A 35 21.79 4.19 -4.63
N GLN A 36 21.36 4.52 -5.84
CA GLN A 36 21.88 5.63 -6.63
C GLN A 36 20.87 6.78 -6.65
N GLY A 37 21.34 8.03 -6.57
CA GLY A 37 20.51 9.24 -6.61
C GLY A 37 19.88 9.62 -5.27
N ALA A 38 18.71 10.23 -5.33
CA ALA A 38 18.05 10.85 -4.17
C ALA A 38 17.73 9.85 -3.04
N GLY A 39 18.09 10.22 -1.82
CA GLY A 39 17.69 9.54 -0.59
C GLY A 39 16.18 9.65 -0.33
N HIS A 40 15.71 8.98 0.73
CA HIS A 40 14.32 9.10 1.16
C HIS A 40 13.99 10.56 1.57
N GLY A 41 13.02 11.17 0.90
CA GLY A 41 12.54 12.52 1.23
C GLY A 41 13.42 13.67 0.72
N GLN A 42 14.52 13.41 0.02
CA GLN A 42 15.33 14.46 -0.60
C GLN A 42 14.66 15.03 -1.83
N ALA A 43 14.77 16.35 -2.01
CA ALA A 43 14.29 17.04 -3.20
C ALA A 43 15.19 16.73 -4.40
N LEU A 44 14.62 16.76 -5.62
CA LEU A 44 15.34 16.48 -6.88
C LEU A 44 16.50 17.43 -7.13
N THR A 45 16.40 18.66 -6.63
CA THR A 45 17.43 19.73 -6.80
C THR A 45 18.71 19.47 -6.02
N GLU A 46 18.68 18.60 -4.97
CA GLU A 46 19.82 18.37 -4.09
C GLU A 46 20.80 17.30 -4.61
N THR A 47 20.38 16.53 -5.61
CA THR A 47 21.13 15.32 -5.98
C THR A 47 21.72 15.33 -7.38
N GLY A 48 21.36 16.25 -8.27
CA GLY A 48 21.85 16.28 -9.66
C GLY A 48 21.72 14.94 -10.41
N GLY A 49 20.96 13.98 -9.86
CA GLY A 49 20.99 12.58 -10.26
C GLY A 49 19.86 12.19 -11.21
N GLN A 50 20.15 11.17 -12.02
CA GLN A 50 19.20 10.56 -12.95
C GLN A 50 18.03 9.85 -12.26
N PHE A 51 18.09 9.59 -10.94
CA PHE A 51 17.09 8.80 -10.21
C PHE A 51 16.36 9.64 -9.17
N ALA A 52 15.05 9.73 -9.34
CA ALA A 52 14.17 10.40 -8.38
C ALA A 52 13.64 9.42 -7.31
N SER A 53 13.42 9.93 -6.09
CA SER A 53 12.71 9.14 -5.08
C SER A 53 11.22 9.01 -5.44
N ALA A 54 10.56 7.95 -4.95
CA ALA A 54 9.12 7.76 -5.19
C ALA A 54 8.27 8.93 -4.64
N SER A 55 8.70 9.61 -3.57
CA SER A 55 8.04 10.82 -3.07
C SER A 55 8.19 12.00 -4.02
N ALA A 56 9.40 12.20 -4.56
CA ALA A 56 9.65 13.24 -5.55
C ALA A 56 8.85 13.02 -6.84
N LEU A 57 8.78 11.78 -7.35
CA LEU A 57 7.95 11.44 -8.50
C LEU A 57 6.46 11.75 -8.26
N ARG A 58 5.92 11.41 -7.07
CA ARG A 58 4.53 11.75 -6.74
C ARG A 58 4.29 13.25 -6.73
N THR A 59 5.22 14.04 -6.20
CA THR A 59 5.14 15.51 -6.21
C THR A 59 5.17 16.05 -7.63
N LEU A 60 6.05 15.54 -8.49
CA LEU A 60 6.10 15.92 -9.91
C LEU A 60 4.76 15.63 -10.61
N TRP A 61 4.21 14.42 -10.43
CA TRP A 61 2.92 14.05 -11.03
C TRP A 61 1.77 14.93 -10.53
N GLN A 62 1.74 15.25 -9.24
CA GLN A 62 0.69 16.12 -8.67
C GLN A 62 0.73 17.53 -9.23
N ASN A 63 1.92 18.06 -9.51
CA ASN A 63 2.10 19.46 -9.94
C ASN A 63 2.16 19.62 -11.47
N GLY A 64 2.61 18.61 -12.22
CA GLY A 64 2.87 18.74 -13.66
C GLY A 64 2.38 17.57 -14.52
N GLY A 65 1.62 16.62 -13.95
CA GLY A 65 1.10 15.49 -14.70
C GLY A 65 2.15 14.44 -15.07
N ALA A 66 1.80 13.54 -15.99
CA ALA A 66 2.65 12.42 -16.38
C ALA A 66 4.00 12.87 -16.96
N ASP A 67 4.00 13.92 -17.77
CA ASP A 67 5.19 14.39 -18.48
C ASP A 67 6.24 15.01 -17.57
N ALA A 68 5.86 15.53 -16.41
CA ALA A 68 6.79 16.07 -15.43
C ALA A 68 7.76 15.01 -14.87
N ALA A 69 7.38 13.74 -14.90
CA ALA A 69 8.23 12.64 -14.45
C ALA A 69 8.99 11.94 -15.61
N ALA A 70 8.80 12.36 -16.86
CA ALA A 70 9.40 11.71 -18.03
C ALA A 70 10.92 11.49 -17.93
N PRO A 71 11.74 12.42 -17.39
CA PRO A 71 13.18 12.20 -17.25
C PRO A 71 13.58 11.09 -16.27
N TYR A 72 12.66 10.63 -15.41
CA TYR A 72 12.92 9.73 -14.29
C TYR A 72 12.25 8.36 -14.41
N VAL A 73 11.54 8.12 -15.51
CA VAL A 73 10.85 6.85 -15.77
C VAL A 73 11.29 6.29 -17.11
N PRO A 74 11.33 4.96 -17.28
CA PRO A 74 11.63 4.36 -18.57
C PRO A 74 10.67 4.84 -19.66
N ALA A 75 11.19 5.11 -20.86
CA ALA A 75 10.41 5.64 -21.96
C ALA A 75 9.22 4.73 -22.36
N GLU A 76 9.40 3.42 -22.19
CA GLU A 76 8.40 2.39 -22.53
C GLU A 76 7.16 2.45 -21.60
N VAL A 77 7.32 2.92 -20.36
CA VAL A 77 6.19 3.01 -19.41
C VAL A 77 5.52 4.38 -19.39
N LEU A 78 6.16 5.40 -19.95
CA LEU A 78 5.60 6.76 -20.00
C LEU A 78 4.23 6.85 -20.69
N PRO A 79 3.97 6.15 -21.81
CA PRO A 79 2.65 6.11 -22.44
C PRO A 79 1.55 5.60 -21.50
N LEU A 80 1.84 4.58 -20.65
CA LEU A 80 0.89 4.05 -19.68
C LEU A 80 0.52 5.10 -18.62
N TYR A 81 1.50 5.89 -18.16
CA TYR A 81 1.22 7.00 -17.24
C TYR A 81 0.39 8.10 -17.90
N ARG A 82 0.69 8.46 -19.14
CA ARG A 82 -0.10 9.45 -19.90
C ARG A 82 -1.55 9.01 -20.06
N GLU A 83 -1.76 7.75 -20.43
CA GLU A 83 -3.10 7.17 -20.55
C GLU A 83 -3.84 7.18 -19.21
N ALA A 84 -3.20 6.72 -18.13
CA ALA A 84 -3.80 6.72 -16.79
C ALA A 84 -4.15 8.14 -16.30
N PHE A 85 -3.29 9.13 -16.57
CA PHE A 85 -3.57 10.53 -16.25
C PHE A 85 -4.72 11.09 -17.08
N ALA A 86 -4.74 10.87 -18.39
CA ALA A 86 -5.83 11.31 -19.27
C ALA A 86 -7.17 10.67 -18.88
N ALA A 87 -7.15 9.41 -18.46
CA ALA A 87 -8.33 8.69 -17.97
C ALA A 87 -8.75 9.08 -16.53
N GLY A 88 -7.93 9.87 -15.81
CA GLY A 88 -8.17 10.22 -14.40
C GLY A 88 -8.02 9.04 -13.44
N GLN A 89 -7.25 8.02 -13.81
CA GLN A 89 -7.03 6.78 -13.03
C GLN A 89 -5.93 6.92 -11.97
N TYR A 90 -5.77 8.09 -11.42
CA TYR A 90 -4.85 8.35 -10.31
C TYR A 90 -5.61 8.87 -9.09
N THR A 91 -5.03 8.71 -7.91
CA THR A 91 -5.66 9.12 -6.66
C THR A 91 -5.71 10.65 -6.56
N ASP A 92 -6.90 11.20 -6.34
CA ASP A 92 -7.10 12.56 -5.83
C ASP A 92 -6.86 12.52 -4.31
N LEU A 93 -5.73 13.08 -3.89
CA LEU A 93 -5.32 13.02 -2.48
C LEU A 93 -6.32 13.74 -1.56
N ALA A 94 -6.89 14.86 -2.00
CA ALA A 94 -7.85 15.63 -1.21
C ALA A 94 -9.15 14.83 -1.03
N ALA A 95 -9.63 14.18 -2.09
CA ALA A 95 -10.78 13.28 -2.02
C ALA A 95 -10.51 12.11 -1.07
N ALA A 96 -9.36 11.43 -1.20
CA ALA A 96 -8.99 10.31 -0.36
C ALA A 96 -8.92 10.68 1.13
N GLN A 97 -8.31 11.82 1.46
CA GLN A 97 -8.22 12.33 2.82
C GLN A 97 -9.59 12.65 3.41
N ARG A 98 -10.47 13.26 2.62
CA ARG A 98 -11.84 13.59 3.05
C ARG A 98 -12.70 12.34 3.22
N CYS A 99 -12.64 11.39 2.29
CA CYS A 99 -13.32 10.11 2.39
C CYS A 99 -12.87 9.32 3.62
N GLN A 100 -11.57 9.27 3.89
CA GLN A 100 -11.04 8.61 5.08
C GLN A 100 -11.59 9.25 6.37
N LEU A 101 -11.59 10.59 6.45
CA LEU A 101 -12.13 11.29 7.62
C LEU A 101 -13.64 11.04 7.79
N ALA A 102 -14.40 11.00 6.69
CA ALA A 102 -15.84 10.71 6.72
C ALA A 102 -16.12 9.30 7.25
N LEU A 103 -15.37 8.29 6.80
CA LEU A 103 -15.47 6.92 7.30
C LEU A 103 -15.13 6.83 8.79
N LEU A 104 -14.04 7.48 9.23
CA LEU A 104 -13.68 7.51 10.65
C LEU A 104 -14.75 8.16 11.50
N ARG A 105 -15.31 9.30 11.07
CA ARG A 105 -16.37 10.00 11.80
C ARG A 105 -17.67 9.18 11.88
N SER A 106 -18.04 8.48 10.82
CA SER A 106 -19.22 7.63 10.84
C SER A 106 -19.11 6.51 11.88
N ARG A 107 -17.92 6.00 12.13
CA ARG A 107 -17.66 4.99 13.17
C ARG A 107 -17.77 5.55 14.59
N CYS A 108 -17.47 6.82 14.81
CA CYS A 108 -17.57 7.46 16.14
C CYS A 108 -19.00 7.56 16.69
N ALA A 109 -20.02 7.15 15.94
CA ALA A 109 -21.38 7.01 16.44
C ALA A 109 -21.57 5.76 17.33
N GLY A 110 -20.67 4.76 17.26
CA GLY A 110 -20.72 3.54 18.04
C GLY A 110 -20.03 3.65 19.40
N THR A 111 -20.23 2.63 20.23
CA THR A 111 -19.51 2.47 21.51
C THR A 111 -18.15 1.84 21.25
N ALA A 112 -17.07 2.43 21.78
CA ALA A 112 -15.68 1.98 21.60
C ALA A 112 -15.31 1.72 20.11
N PRO A 113 -15.46 2.70 19.23
CA PRO A 113 -15.49 2.51 17.77
C PRO A 113 -14.19 1.94 17.18
N PHE A 114 -13.08 2.04 17.90
CA PHE A 114 -11.75 1.64 17.38
C PHE A 114 -11.08 0.54 18.21
N ALA A 115 -11.75 -0.03 19.22
CA ALA A 115 -11.15 -0.99 20.14
C ALA A 115 -10.58 -2.25 19.46
N GLN A 116 -11.19 -2.70 18.36
CA GLN A 116 -10.81 -3.91 17.64
C GLN A 116 -9.91 -3.64 16.43
N VAL A 117 -9.54 -2.39 16.17
CA VAL A 117 -8.73 -2.04 14.99
C VAL A 117 -7.32 -2.65 15.09
N ARG A 118 -6.85 -3.20 13.99
CA ARG A 118 -5.50 -3.76 13.87
C ARG A 118 -4.43 -2.72 14.25
N GLY A 119 -3.53 -3.10 15.14
CA GLY A 119 -2.43 -2.24 15.60
C GLY A 119 -2.80 -1.26 16.72
N ILE A 120 -4.01 -1.34 17.27
CA ILE A 120 -4.39 -0.66 18.51
C ILE A 120 -3.65 -1.30 19.68
N SER A 121 -3.14 -0.47 20.58
CA SER A 121 -2.51 -0.86 21.84
C SER A 121 -2.50 0.31 22.80
N GLU A 122 -2.57 0.03 24.12
CA GLU A 122 -2.28 0.99 25.20
C GLU A 122 -3.11 2.28 25.18
N GLY A 123 -4.42 2.17 24.95
CA GLY A 123 -5.33 3.32 24.96
C GLY A 123 -5.27 4.19 23.68
N LEU A 124 -4.62 3.68 22.62
CA LEU A 124 -4.51 4.38 21.34
C LEU A 124 -5.87 4.52 20.65
N GLU A 125 -6.85 3.65 20.95
CA GLU A 125 -8.24 3.73 20.50
C GLU A 125 -8.92 5.02 20.98
N HIS A 126 -8.76 5.39 22.25
CA HIS A 126 -9.33 6.62 22.81
C HIS A 126 -8.68 7.86 22.21
N ARG A 127 -7.34 7.79 21.98
CA ARG A 127 -6.61 8.87 21.32
C ARG A 127 -7.06 9.05 19.88
N LEU A 128 -7.28 7.95 19.15
CA LEU A 128 -7.79 7.99 17.77
C LEU A 128 -9.21 8.58 17.76
N GLU A 129 -10.08 8.16 18.66
CA GLU A 129 -11.44 8.70 18.75
C GLU A 129 -11.44 10.21 19.04
N ALA A 130 -10.67 10.64 20.02
CA ALA A 130 -10.55 12.06 20.35
C ALA A 130 -10.01 12.88 19.17
N ALA A 131 -8.97 12.37 18.49
CA ALA A 131 -8.40 13.02 17.31
C ALA A 131 -9.41 13.11 16.15
N VAL A 132 -10.19 12.05 15.89
CA VAL A 132 -11.22 12.05 14.84
C VAL A 132 -12.34 13.07 15.15
N ARG A 133 -12.74 13.18 16.43
CA ARG A 133 -13.78 14.13 16.86
C ARG A 133 -13.35 15.59 16.73
N SER A 134 -12.08 15.89 17.00
CA SER A 134 -11.57 17.26 17.02
C SER A 134 -11.03 17.74 15.67
N SER A 135 -10.56 16.82 14.79
CA SER A 135 -9.92 17.20 13.53
C SER A 135 -10.92 17.52 12.42
N THR A 136 -10.63 18.56 11.66
CA THR A 136 -11.36 18.95 10.45
C THR A 136 -10.62 18.56 9.17
N THR A 137 -9.31 18.35 9.29
CA THR A 137 -8.43 17.94 8.19
C THR A 137 -7.67 16.66 8.52
N HIS A 138 -7.23 15.97 7.50
CA HIS A 138 -6.38 14.78 7.66
C HIS A 138 -4.99 15.12 8.26
N ALA A 139 -4.49 16.32 8.01
CA ALA A 139 -3.24 16.79 8.59
C ALA A 139 -3.37 16.93 10.11
N GLU A 140 -4.41 17.64 10.60
CA GLU A 140 -4.73 17.78 12.03
C GLU A 140 -4.91 16.42 12.71
N LEU A 141 -5.61 15.47 12.06
CA LEU A 141 -5.76 14.11 12.57
C LEU A 141 -4.40 13.46 12.82
N LEU A 142 -3.51 13.49 11.81
CA LEU A 142 -2.20 12.88 11.94
C LEU A 142 -1.29 13.60 12.93
N ASP A 143 -1.38 14.92 13.03
CA ASP A 143 -0.60 15.72 13.98
C ASP A 143 -1.02 15.40 15.41
N SER A 144 -2.33 15.27 15.68
CA SER A 144 -2.87 14.87 16.99
C SER A 144 -2.48 13.45 17.39
N LEU A 145 -2.31 12.55 16.44
CA LEU A 145 -1.94 11.14 16.69
C LEU A 145 -0.44 10.94 16.83
N THR A 146 0.38 11.75 16.14
CA THR A 146 1.83 11.56 16.06
C THR A 146 2.50 11.95 17.37
N THR A 147 3.43 11.12 17.85
CA THR A 147 4.30 11.37 19.00
C THR A 147 5.66 10.74 18.76
N VAL A 148 6.61 10.98 19.65
CA VAL A 148 7.90 10.28 19.64
C VAL A 148 7.71 8.76 19.65
N ARG A 149 6.74 8.24 20.43
CA ARG A 149 6.44 6.82 20.52
C ARG A 149 5.65 6.30 19.29
N TYR A 150 4.82 7.15 18.70
CA TYR A 150 3.94 6.80 17.58
C TYR A 150 4.30 7.60 16.32
N PRO A 151 5.24 7.11 15.50
CA PRO A 151 5.66 7.81 14.28
C PRO A 151 4.51 8.04 13.30
N ARG A 152 4.54 9.16 12.59
CA ARG A 152 3.49 9.58 11.62
C ARG A 152 3.14 8.49 10.60
N ALA A 153 4.13 7.72 10.12
CA ALA A 153 3.89 6.63 9.18
C ALA A 153 3.06 5.48 9.80
N ARG A 154 3.25 5.18 11.08
CA ARG A 154 2.43 4.21 11.83
C ARG A 154 1.00 4.73 12.00
N MET A 155 0.85 6.00 12.39
CA MET A 155 -0.46 6.62 12.59
C MET A 155 -1.26 6.71 11.30
N ARG A 156 -0.60 6.96 10.17
CA ARG A 156 -1.23 6.94 8.84
C ARG A 156 -1.82 5.57 8.50
N ARG A 157 -1.08 4.49 8.79
CA ARG A 157 -1.59 3.12 8.57
C ARG A 157 -2.75 2.80 9.51
N LEU A 158 -2.60 3.12 10.80
CA LEU A 158 -3.66 2.92 11.80
C LEU A 158 -4.96 3.62 11.40
N ALA A 159 -4.89 4.90 11.01
CA ALA A 159 -6.05 5.66 10.58
C ALA A 159 -6.71 5.05 9.32
N MET A 160 -5.93 4.46 8.42
CA MET A 160 -6.47 3.76 7.26
C MET A 160 -7.10 2.42 7.66
N ASP A 161 -6.44 1.62 8.49
CA ASP A 161 -6.98 0.37 8.99
C ASP A 161 -8.30 0.62 9.75
N ALA A 162 -8.36 1.69 10.53
CA ALA A 162 -9.58 2.12 11.21
C ALA A 162 -10.68 2.56 10.24
N ALA A 163 -10.36 3.33 9.20
CA ALA A 163 -11.33 3.77 8.20
C ALA A 163 -11.92 2.59 7.41
N LEU A 164 -11.10 1.60 7.07
CA LEU A 164 -11.50 0.41 6.32
C LEU A 164 -12.06 -0.72 7.21
N ASP A 165 -12.17 -0.50 8.51
CA ASP A 165 -12.66 -1.49 9.47
C ASP A 165 -11.84 -2.79 9.47
N TYR A 166 -10.52 -2.67 9.55
CA TYR A 166 -9.63 -3.82 9.65
C TYR A 166 -9.39 -4.16 11.12
N SER A 167 -10.00 -5.25 11.59
CA SER A 167 -9.77 -5.78 12.93
C SER A 167 -8.48 -6.62 12.99
N ALA A 168 -7.96 -6.80 14.21
CA ALA A 168 -6.78 -7.62 14.46
C ALA A 168 -6.98 -9.08 13.98
N ASP A 169 -8.18 -9.62 14.18
CA ASP A 169 -8.52 -11.00 13.90
C ASP A 169 -9.01 -11.25 12.46
N ALA A 170 -9.13 -10.19 11.66
CA ALA A 170 -9.67 -10.30 10.29
C ALA A 170 -8.70 -10.96 9.31
N PHE A 171 -7.42 -11.08 9.67
CA PHE A 171 -6.39 -11.57 8.77
C PHE A 171 -5.70 -12.81 9.31
N PRO A 172 -5.56 -13.89 8.53
CA PRO A 172 -4.75 -15.03 8.90
C PRO A 172 -3.26 -14.63 8.98
N ALA A 173 -2.48 -15.40 9.77
CA ALA A 173 -1.04 -15.14 9.95
C ALA A 173 -0.25 -15.26 8.63
N LEU A 174 -0.69 -16.14 7.72
CA LEU A 174 -0.09 -16.35 6.41
C LEU A 174 -1.12 -16.02 5.30
N PRO A 175 -0.66 -15.55 4.12
CA PRO A 175 -1.54 -15.35 2.97
C PRO A 175 -2.31 -16.64 2.62
N PRO A 176 -3.65 -16.60 2.54
CA PRO A 176 -4.46 -17.79 2.32
C PRO A 176 -4.58 -18.19 0.84
N TYR A 177 -4.10 -17.36 -0.09
CA TYR A 177 -4.16 -17.60 -1.54
C TYR A 177 -3.08 -16.81 -2.29
N LEU A 178 -2.93 -17.15 -3.57
CA LEU A 178 -2.13 -16.42 -4.55
C LEU A 178 -3.06 -15.78 -5.58
N HIS A 179 -3.11 -14.45 -5.63
CA HIS A 179 -3.87 -13.70 -6.63
C HIS A 179 -3.02 -13.48 -7.87
N LEU A 180 -3.38 -14.14 -8.98
CA LEU A 180 -2.64 -14.09 -10.24
C LEU A 180 -3.05 -12.85 -11.06
N LEU A 181 -2.17 -11.87 -11.15
CA LEU A 181 -2.41 -10.63 -11.89
C LEU A 181 -1.93 -10.69 -13.32
N GLY A 182 -0.88 -11.44 -13.59
CA GLY A 182 -0.31 -11.63 -14.91
C GLY A 182 0.62 -12.82 -14.96
N ALA A 183 0.82 -13.38 -16.15
CA ALA A 183 1.72 -14.50 -16.38
C ALA A 183 2.17 -14.60 -17.83
N GLN A 184 3.32 -15.21 -18.07
CA GLN A 184 3.65 -15.78 -19.37
C GLN A 184 2.88 -17.09 -19.53
N LYS A 185 2.35 -17.36 -20.73
CA LYS A 185 1.57 -18.58 -20.97
C LYS A 185 2.36 -19.86 -20.66
N ASP A 186 3.65 -19.87 -20.96
CA ASP A 186 4.55 -20.99 -20.75
C ASP A 186 4.81 -21.28 -19.27
N ALA A 187 4.59 -20.28 -18.38
CA ALA A 187 4.75 -20.39 -16.94
C ALA A 187 3.48 -20.92 -16.21
N LEU A 188 2.33 -20.95 -16.88
CA LEU A 188 1.08 -21.42 -16.24
C LEU A 188 1.14 -22.83 -15.67
N PRO A 189 1.86 -23.83 -16.24
CA PRO A 189 2.01 -25.16 -15.65
C PRO A 189 2.65 -25.14 -14.26
N LEU A 190 3.49 -24.14 -13.93
CA LEU A 190 4.11 -24.01 -12.61
C LEU A 190 3.08 -23.78 -11.49
N LEU A 191 1.93 -23.19 -11.83
CA LEU A 191 0.86 -22.93 -10.86
C LEU A 191 0.25 -24.22 -10.29
N LYS A 192 0.39 -25.37 -11.00
CA LYS A 192 -0.08 -26.67 -10.52
C LYS A 192 0.69 -27.17 -9.29
N ALA A 193 1.91 -26.66 -9.08
CA ALA A 193 2.74 -27.01 -7.92
C ALA A 193 2.44 -26.13 -6.70
N ALA A 194 1.55 -25.14 -6.81
CA ALA A 194 1.21 -24.26 -5.71
C ALA A 194 0.40 -25.02 -4.64
N SER A 195 0.82 -24.90 -3.38
CA SER A 195 0.11 -25.47 -2.24
C SER A 195 -1.09 -24.64 -1.78
N LEU A 196 -1.17 -23.37 -2.24
CA LEU A 196 -2.25 -22.45 -1.94
C LEU A 196 -3.22 -22.33 -3.12
N PRO A 197 -4.49 -21.98 -2.89
CA PRO A 197 -5.41 -21.63 -3.96
C PRO A 197 -4.83 -20.53 -4.85
N VAL A 198 -4.84 -20.73 -6.16
CA VAL A 198 -4.36 -19.74 -7.14
C VAL A 198 -5.49 -19.39 -8.10
N SER A 199 -5.80 -18.12 -8.27
CA SER A 199 -6.76 -17.65 -9.27
C SER A 199 -6.51 -16.19 -9.64
N HIS A 200 -6.89 -15.81 -10.86
CA HIS A 200 -7.02 -14.41 -11.27
C HIS A 200 -8.36 -13.80 -10.83
N SER A 201 -9.32 -14.63 -10.43
CA SER A 201 -10.65 -14.20 -10.00
C SER A 201 -10.72 -14.14 -8.48
N LEU A 202 -10.88 -12.93 -7.93
CA LEU A 202 -11.12 -12.73 -6.51
C LEU A 202 -12.40 -13.41 -6.03
N ALA A 203 -13.45 -13.45 -6.86
CA ALA A 203 -14.69 -14.16 -6.52
C ALA A 203 -14.42 -15.66 -6.28
N ARG A 204 -13.69 -16.32 -7.17
CA ARG A 204 -13.31 -17.74 -6.99
C ARG A 204 -12.42 -17.97 -5.78
N LEU A 205 -11.52 -17.03 -5.48
CA LEU A 205 -10.68 -17.11 -4.28
C LEU A 205 -11.51 -16.99 -3.01
N ALA A 206 -12.52 -16.12 -2.99
CA ALA A 206 -13.42 -15.96 -1.85
C ALA A 206 -14.27 -17.21 -1.55
N GLU A 207 -14.52 -18.05 -2.54
CA GLU A 207 -15.29 -19.30 -2.41
C GLU A 207 -14.48 -20.46 -1.83
N GLN A 208 -13.14 -20.36 -1.73
CA GLN A 208 -12.29 -21.46 -1.32
C GLN A 208 -12.47 -21.86 0.15
N ASN A 209 -12.43 -20.89 1.05
CA ASN A 209 -12.58 -21.08 2.50
C ASN A 209 -12.80 -19.71 3.21
N THR A 210 -13.11 -19.77 4.50
CA THR A 210 -13.34 -18.57 5.32
C THR A 210 -12.15 -17.61 5.37
N PRO A 211 -10.89 -18.04 5.58
CA PRO A 211 -9.74 -17.14 5.51
C PRO A 211 -9.57 -16.45 4.17
N CYS A 212 -9.78 -17.17 3.05
CA CYS A 212 -9.73 -16.56 1.72
C CYS A 212 -10.80 -15.48 1.55
N ARG A 213 -12.04 -15.76 1.97
CA ARG A 213 -13.13 -14.79 1.92
C ARG A 213 -12.82 -13.54 2.72
N ALA A 214 -12.36 -13.67 3.95
CA ALA A 214 -12.05 -12.53 4.82
C ALA A 214 -11.00 -11.60 4.18
N VAL A 215 -9.94 -12.16 3.60
CA VAL A 215 -8.88 -11.38 2.93
C VAL A 215 -9.39 -10.76 1.63
N VAL A 216 -10.20 -11.47 0.84
CA VAL A 216 -10.81 -10.91 -0.38
C VAL A 216 -11.75 -9.76 -0.04
N ASP A 217 -12.61 -9.90 0.96
CA ASP A 217 -13.56 -8.85 1.38
C ASP A 217 -12.80 -7.60 1.87
N ALA A 218 -11.70 -7.78 2.60
CA ALA A 218 -10.82 -6.68 2.99
C ALA A 218 -10.16 -6.01 1.78
N GLN A 219 -9.67 -6.79 0.82
CA GLN A 219 -9.09 -6.29 -0.42
C GLN A 219 -10.11 -5.51 -1.25
N LEU A 220 -11.34 -5.99 -1.36
CA LEU A 220 -12.41 -5.31 -2.08
C LEU A 220 -12.75 -3.96 -1.44
N ARG A 221 -12.87 -3.90 -0.10
CA ARG A 221 -13.07 -2.61 0.61
C ARG A 221 -11.99 -1.59 0.29
N ALA A 222 -10.72 -2.02 0.30
CA ALA A 222 -9.59 -1.14 -0.05
C ALA A 222 -9.64 -0.68 -1.51
N CYS A 223 -9.95 -1.61 -2.44
CA CYS A 223 -10.07 -1.30 -3.86
C CYS A 223 -11.23 -0.34 -4.15
N ASP A 224 -12.39 -0.55 -3.53
CA ASP A 224 -13.57 0.29 -3.71
C ASP A 224 -13.37 1.69 -3.11
N PHE A 225 -12.71 1.77 -1.93
CA PHE A 225 -12.25 3.06 -1.40
C PHE A 225 -11.32 3.77 -2.39
N GLY A 226 -10.30 3.05 -2.90
CA GLY A 226 -9.37 3.60 -3.88
C GLY A 226 -10.06 4.04 -5.18
N ALA A 227 -11.02 3.25 -5.67
CA ALA A 227 -11.80 3.56 -6.88
C ALA A 227 -12.61 4.86 -6.72
N LEU A 228 -13.24 5.05 -5.57
CA LEU A 228 -13.98 6.29 -5.26
C LEU A 228 -13.05 7.50 -5.14
N CYS A 229 -11.82 7.32 -4.67
CA CYS A 229 -10.84 8.38 -4.45
C CYS A 229 -10.02 8.73 -5.71
N ARG A 230 -10.31 8.19 -6.87
CA ARG A 230 -9.66 8.57 -8.13
C ARG A 230 -10.09 9.96 -8.58
N LYS A 231 -9.26 10.62 -9.40
CA LYS A 231 -9.62 11.90 -10.03
C LYS A 231 -10.92 11.80 -10.82
N LYS A 232 -11.10 10.67 -11.54
CA LYS A 232 -12.39 10.25 -12.09
C LYS A 232 -12.86 9.03 -11.31
N PRO A 233 -13.81 9.18 -10.37
CA PRO A 233 -14.29 8.08 -9.54
C PRO A 233 -14.87 6.93 -10.37
N GLU A 234 -14.65 5.71 -9.89
CA GLU A 234 -15.18 4.49 -10.52
C GLU A 234 -16.19 3.81 -9.60
N PRO A 235 -17.16 3.08 -10.17
CA PRO A 235 -18.10 2.27 -9.40
C PRO A 235 -17.41 1.16 -8.62
N MET A 236 -18.03 0.69 -7.53
CA MET A 236 -17.61 -0.46 -6.75
C MET A 236 -17.40 -1.72 -7.61
N GLY A 237 -16.56 -2.63 -7.12
CA GLY A 237 -16.33 -3.92 -7.74
C GLY A 237 -15.40 -3.89 -8.96
N SER A 238 -14.63 -2.82 -9.17
CA SER A 238 -13.65 -2.74 -10.26
C SER A 238 -12.59 -3.86 -10.16
N ALA A 239 -12.17 -4.21 -8.95
CA ALA A 239 -11.21 -5.28 -8.71
C ALA A 239 -11.74 -6.68 -9.10
N LEU A 240 -13.05 -6.91 -9.01
CA LEU A 240 -13.66 -8.18 -9.43
C LEU A 240 -13.67 -8.35 -10.96
N ARG A 241 -13.59 -7.25 -11.70
CA ARG A 241 -13.60 -7.24 -13.17
C ARG A 241 -12.21 -7.24 -13.79
N GLN A 242 -11.16 -7.21 -12.95
CA GLN A 242 -9.78 -7.20 -13.43
C GLN A 242 -9.48 -8.48 -14.21
N LYS A 243 -8.95 -8.31 -15.42
CA LYS A 243 -8.53 -9.43 -16.28
C LYS A 243 -7.06 -9.75 -16.03
N ILE A 244 -6.72 -11.03 -16.19
CA ILE A 244 -5.32 -11.46 -16.20
C ILE A 244 -4.58 -10.85 -17.39
N ILE A 245 -3.36 -10.39 -17.16
CA ILE A 245 -2.48 -9.89 -18.21
C ILE A 245 -1.56 -11.02 -18.67
N PHE A 246 -1.65 -11.37 -19.95
CA PHE A 246 -0.70 -12.29 -20.55
C PHE A 246 0.44 -11.52 -21.18
N LEU A 247 1.66 -11.81 -20.74
CA LEU A 247 2.86 -11.28 -21.36
C LEU A 247 3.17 -12.09 -22.61
N THR A 248 3.29 -11.41 -23.73
CA THR A 248 3.88 -11.97 -24.98
C THR A 248 5.38 -11.80 -24.90
N LYS A 249 6.11 -12.81 -25.43
CA LYS A 249 7.58 -12.70 -25.59
C LYS A 249 7.91 -11.60 -26.57
#